data_d967e19a992188174efe7d9fe3960476
#
_entry.id   d967e19a992188174efe7d9fe3960476
#
_cell.length_a   1.000
_cell.length_b   1.000
_cell.length_c   1.000
_cell.angle_alpha   90.00
_cell.angle_beta   90.00
_cell.angle_gamma   90.00
#
_symmetry.space_group_name_H-M   'P 1'
#
loop_
_entity.id
_entity.type
_entity.pdbx_description
1 polymer ?
#
loop_
_entity_poly.entity_id
_entity_poly.type
_entity_poly.pdbx_seq_one_letter_code
_entity_poly.pdbx_strand_id
1 'polypeptide(L)'
;KEYHLTTDLADNAISWLNKHKAFAVDKPFLLYFAPGAGHAPHHIMKEWADKYKGKFDDGWDAYREKTFKRQKELGVIPANTKLTPRDKTQPSWESIPQSERAFQTRMMEVFAGFVEHADMEIGRVLKTIEDNGQKENTLVFFIWGDNGSSAEGQNGSISELLAQNGVSNTIQDQMAALDKVGGLDALGGPFLENNYHASWAWAGNTPFKYTKLIASHFGGTQNMMVVSWPKGIKADKIYRQQFHHVNDIVPTIYDVLNITAPKVVNGIEQMKID
;
A
#
# COMPACT_ATOMS: atom_id res chain seq x y z
N LYS A 1 11.01 -15.75 17.70
CA LYS A 1 10.69 -14.88 16.58
C LYS A 1 9.45 -14.09 16.96
N GLU A 2 9.49 -12.79 16.82
CA GLU A 2 8.33 -11.94 17.00
C GLU A 2 7.31 -12.25 15.90
N TYR A 3 6.01 -12.34 16.25
CA TYR A 3 4.95 -12.63 15.29
C TYR A 3 4.63 -11.39 14.46
N HIS A 4 4.47 -11.57 13.16
CA HIS A 4 4.00 -10.53 12.25
C HIS A 4 3.01 -11.14 11.24
N LEU A 5 1.81 -10.58 11.14
CA LEU A 5 0.72 -11.13 10.33
C LEU A 5 1.12 -11.31 8.86
N THR A 6 1.80 -10.32 8.24
CA THR A 6 2.20 -10.40 6.83
C THR A 6 3.19 -11.55 6.60
N THR A 7 4.13 -11.77 7.54
CA THR A 7 5.07 -12.90 7.49
C THR A 7 4.33 -14.23 7.60
N ASP A 8 3.38 -14.35 8.53
CA ASP A 8 2.59 -15.57 8.72
C ASP A 8 1.75 -15.89 7.49
N LEU A 9 1.10 -14.88 6.90
CA LEU A 9 0.37 -15.03 5.64
C LEU A 9 1.28 -15.51 4.49
N ALA A 10 2.48 -14.96 4.38
CA ALA A 10 3.45 -15.37 3.36
C ALA A 10 3.94 -16.81 3.60
N ASP A 11 4.26 -17.18 4.84
CA ASP A 11 4.69 -18.53 5.20
C ASP A 11 3.59 -19.56 4.89
N ASN A 12 2.32 -19.24 5.17
CA ASN A 12 1.18 -20.08 4.81
C ASN A 12 0.99 -20.21 3.30
N ALA A 13 1.09 -19.11 2.55
CA ALA A 13 1.01 -19.12 1.09
C ALA A 13 2.13 -19.96 0.46
N ILE A 14 3.37 -19.81 0.95
CA ILE A 14 4.54 -20.58 0.51
C ILE A 14 4.34 -22.07 0.79
N SER A 15 3.90 -22.41 2.01
CA SER A 15 3.59 -23.79 2.37
C SER A 15 2.53 -24.40 1.46
N TRP A 16 1.48 -23.65 1.17
CA TRP A 16 0.41 -24.11 0.28
C TRP A 16 0.90 -24.30 -1.16
N LEU A 17 1.66 -23.34 -1.72
CA LEU A 17 2.23 -23.46 -3.06
C LEU A 17 3.12 -24.69 -3.21
N ASN A 18 3.96 -24.97 -2.23
CA ASN A 18 4.85 -26.13 -2.23
C ASN A 18 4.05 -27.45 -2.16
N LYS A 19 3.01 -27.51 -1.31
CA LYS A 19 2.11 -28.67 -1.25
C LYS A 19 1.34 -28.85 -2.56
N HIS A 20 0.82 -27.77 -3.12
CA HIS A 20 0.13 -27.80 -4.42
C HIS A 20 1.06 -28.35 -5.51
N LYS A 21 2.30 -27.86 -5.59
CA LYS A 21 3.30 -28.35 -6.54
C LYS A 21 3.60 -29.84 -6.36
N ALA A 22 3.63 -30.33 -5.12
CA ALA A 22 3.96 -31.73 -4.82
C ALA A 22 2.78 -32.71 -5.09
N PHE A 23 1.55 -32.30 -4.78
CA PHE A 23 0.39 -33.20 -4.77
C PHE A 23 -0.66 -32.94 -5.86
N ALA A 24 -0.56 -31.82 -6.56
CA ALA A 24 -1.54 -31.42 -7.57
C ALA A 24 -0.85 -30.90 -8.85
N VAL A 25 0.16 -31.61 -9.32
CA VAL A 25 1.11 -31.18 -10.38
C VAL A 25 0.40 -30.70 -11.65
N ASP A 26 -0.70 -31.39 -12.05
CA ASP A 26 -1.45 -31.10 -13.27
C ASP A 26 -2.62 -30.13 -13.07
N LYS A 27 -2.79 -29.61 -11.86
CA LYS A 27 -3.87 -28.66 -11.58
C LYS A 27 -3.36 -27.22 -11.58
N PRO A 28 -4.07 -26.29 -12.25
CA PRO A 28 -3.77 -24.87 -12.08
C PRO A 28 -4.12 -24.41 -10.68
N PHE A 29 -3.56 -23.27 -10.25
CA PHE A 29 -3.93 -22.63 -9.00
C PHE A 29 -4.40 -21.20 -9.22
N LEU A 30 -5.21 -20.72 -8.30
CA LEU A 30 -5.51 -19.31 -8.08
C LEU A 30 -5.12 -18.97 -6.65
N LEU A 31 -4.25 -18.00 -6.48
CA LEU A 31 -3.85 -17.47 -5.18
C LEU A 31 -4.26 -16.00 -5.08
N TYR A 32 -5.18 -15.68 -4.17
CA TYR A 32 -5.49 -14.33 -3.79
C TYR A 32 -4.73 -14.00 -2.49
N PHE A 33 -3.65 -13.23 -2.60
CA PHE A 33 -2.80 -12.85 -1.49
C PHE A 33 -3.04 -11.38 -1.14
N ALA A 34 -3.70 -11.13 -0.02
CA ALA A 34 -4.12 -9.80 0.40
C ALA A 34 -3.66 -9.50 1.82
N PRO A 35 -2.39 -9.10 2.02
CA PRO A 35 -1.90 -8.66 3.33
C PRO A 35 -2.58 -7.35 3.73
N GLY A 36 -2.72 -7.12 5.05
CA GLY A 36 -3.27 -5.86 5.57
C GLY A 36 -2.34 -4.66 5.41
N ALA A 37 -1.08 -4.89 5.02
CA ALA A 37 -0.07 -3.85 4.90
C ALA A 37 -0.45 -2.79 3.86
N GLY A 38 -0.15 -1.54 4.24
CA GLY A 38 -0.57 -0.29 3.66
C GLY A 38 -1.68 0.37 4.46
N HIS A 39 -2.60 -0.39 5.05
CA HIS A 39 -3.63 0.14 5.95
C HIS A 39 -3.14 0.20 7.40
N ALA A 40 -3.54 1.23 8.14
CA ALA A 40 -3.30 1.29 9.59
C ALA A 40 -4.11 0.19 10.33
N PRO A 41 -3.67 -0.22 11.53
CA PRO A 41 -2.48 0.27 12.25
C PRO A 41 -1.18 -0.17 11.59
N HIS A 42 -0.19 0.75 11.53
CA HIS A 42 1.11 0.47 10.92
C HIS A 42 1.99 -0.30 11.92
N HIS A 43 1.87 -1.61 11.95
CA HIS A 43 2.66 -2.47 12.83
C HIS A 43 3.89 -3.00 12.10
N ILE A 44 5.07 -2.71 12.65
CA ILE A 44 6.35 -3.17 12.11
C ILE A 44 7.42 -3.21 13.18
N MET A 45 8.32 -4.16 13.10
CA MET A 45 9.47 -4.23 13.98
C MET A 45 10.36 -2.99 13.80
N LYS A 46 10.91 -2.51 14.92
CA LYS A 46 11.69 -1.27 15.01
C LYS A 46 12.81 -1.20 13.96
N GLU A 47 13.51 -2.30 13.71
CA GLU A 47 14.63 -2.35 12.76
C GLU A 47 14.21 -2.02 11.31
N TRP A 48 12.97 -2.27 10.91
CA TRP A 48 12.45 -1.88 9.61
C TRP A 48 12.18 -0.39 9.54
N ALA A 49 11.56 0.19 10.56
CA ALA A 49 11.36 1.62 10.65
C ALA A 49 12.69 2.39 10.69
N ASP A 50 13.69 1.86 11.39
CA ASP A 50 15.01 2.48 11.56
C ASP A 50 15.82 2.57 10.25
N LYS A 51 15.53 1.75 9.24
CA LYS A 51 16.10 1.90 7.88
C LYS A 51 15.78 3.25 7.25
N TYR A 52 14.68 3.85 7.67
CA TYR A 52 14.17 5.11 7.15
C TYR A 52 14.46 6.31 8.04
N LYS A 53 15.20 6.13 9.13
CA LYS A 53 15.54 7.22 10.07
C LYS A 53 16.17 8.41 9.34
N GLY A 54 15.56 9.58 9.52
CA GLY A 54 15.99 10.83 8.90
C GLY A 54 15.63 11.01 7.42
N LYS A 55 14.94 10.04 6.79
CA LYS A 55 14.57 10.12 5.37
C LYS A 55 13.43 11.10 5.09
N PHE A 56 12.70 11.50 6.11
CA PHE A 56 11.51 12.32 6.02
C PHE A 56 11.61 13.65 6.77
N ASP A 57 12.80 14.03 7.24
CA ASP A 57 13.03 15.24 8.05
C ASP A 57 12.69 16.54 7.31
N ASP A 58 12.77 16.53 5.97
CA ASP A 58 12.39 17.66 5.13
C ASP A 58 10.85 17.86 5.05
N GLY A 59 10.07 16.91 5.55
CA GLY A 59 8.61 16.96 5.62
C GLY A 59 7.89 16.64 4.31
N TRP A 60 6.56 16.65 4.41
CA TRP A 60 5.68 16.20 3.33
C TRP A 60 5.65 17.09 2.09
N ASP A 61 5.83 18.41 2.23
CA ASP A 61 5.86 19.32 1.08
C ASP A 61 7.08 19.01 0.20
N ALA A 62 8.27 18.94 0.80
CA ALA A 62 9.50 18.60 0.10
C ALA A 62 9.49 17.18 -0.46
N TYR A 63 8.95 16.23 0.30
CA TYR A 63 8.79 14.84 -0.15
C TYR A 63 7.90 14.77 -1.41
N ARG A 64 6.78 15.49 -1.43
CA ARG A 64 5.87 15.55 -2.57
C ARG A 64 6.54 16.11 -3.83
N GLU A 65 7.30 17.20 -3.69
CA GLU A 65 8.04 17.79 -4.81
C GLU A 65 9.12 16.85 -5.35
N LYS A 66 9.89 16.22 -4.47
CA LYS A 66 10.92 15.23 -4.85
C LYS A 66 10.27 14.04 -5.59
N THR A 67 9.16 13.53 -5.08
CA THR A 67 8.41 12.43 -5.70
C THR A 67 7.91 12.83 -7.08
N PHE A 68 7.30 14.00 -7.22
CA PHE A 68 6.81 14.50 -8.50
C PHE A 68 7.92 14.64 -9.55
N LYS A 69 9.05 15.20 -9.16
CA LYS A 69 10.23 15.29 -10.03
C LYS A 69 10.67 13.90 -10.48
N ARG A 70 10.77 12.96 -9.53
CA ARG A 70 11.18 11.59 -9.81
C ARG A 70 10.21 10.84 -10.73
N GLN A 71 8.91 11.04 -10.56
CA GLN A 71 7.88 10.46 -11.44
C GLN A 71 8.04 10.92 -12.89
N LYS A 72 8.36 12.20 -13.12
CA LYS A 72 8.67 12.73 -14.45
C LYS A 72 9.94 12.15 -15.06
N GLU A 73 11.01 12.08 -14.28
CA GLU A 73 12.29 11.50 -14.71
C GLU A 73 12.14 10.03 -15.14
N LEU A 74 11.33 9.29 -14.43
CA LEU A 74 11.03 7.88 -14.74
C LEU A 74 10.00 7.69 -15.86
N GLY A 75 9.32 8.75 -16.27
CA GLY A 75 8.23 8.67 -17.25
C GLY A 75 6.94 8.01 -16.72
N VAL A 76 6.79 7.89 -15.39
CA VAL A 76 5.58 7.35 -14.75
C VAL A 76 4.37 8.24 -15.01
N ILE A 77 4.61 9.54 -15.11
CA ILE A 77 3.60 10.55 -15.45
C ILE A 77 4.03 11.33 -16.69
N PRO A 78 3.09 11.86 -17.49
CA PRO A 78 3.40 12.72 -18.65
C PRO A 78 4.28 13.92 -18.25
N ALA A 79 5.21 14.31 -19.13
CA ALA A 79 6.14 15.41 -18.87
C ALA A 79 5.44 16.76 -18.61
N ASN A 80 4.26 16.97 -19.23
CA ASN A 80 3.44 18.18 -19.08
C ASN A 80 2.52 18.14 -17.84
N THR A 81 2.54 17.08 -17.05
CA THR A 81 1.76 16.99 -15.80
C THR A 81 2.11 18.16 -14.88
N LYS A 82 1.10 18.75 -14.26
CA LYS A 82 1.23 19.79 -13.24
C LYS A 82 1.00 19.19 -11.88
N LEU A 83 1.85 19.55 -10.92
CA LEU A 83 1.63 19.18 -9.52
C LEU A 83 0.41 19.93 -8.98
N THR A 84 -0.52 19.20 -8.39
CA THR A 84 -1.66 19.84 -7.74
C THR A 84 -1.23 20.56 -6.46
N PRO A 85 -1.78 21.75 -6.17
CA PRO A 85 -1.45 22.48 -4.96
C PRO A 85 -1.91 21.73 -3.70
N ARG A 86 -1.29 22.08 -2.57
CA ARG A 86 -1.78 21.64 -1.26
C ARG A 86 -3.17 22.22 -1.00
N ASP A 87 -4.05 21.43 -0.40
CA ASP A 87 -5.35 21.92 0.07
C ASP A 87 -5.15 22.94 1.20
N LYS A 88 -5.99 23.98 1.20
CA LYS A 88 -5.90 25.07 2.20
C LYS A 88 -6.18 24.59 3.64
N THR A 89 -6.88 23.46 3.80
CA THR A 89 -7.18 22.85 5.09
C THR A 89 -6.02 22.03 5.66
N GLN A 90 -5.02 21.71 4.82
CA GLN A 90 -3.84 20.96 5.26
C GLN A 90 -2.71 21.93 5.70
N PRO A 91 -2.06 21.67 6.84
CA PRO A 91 -0.94 22.48 7.27
C PRO A 91 0.27 22.29 6.35
N SER A 92 1.09 23.34 6.19
CA SER A 92 2.42 23.19 5.62
C SER A 92 3.35 22.54 6.64
N TRP A 93 4.40 21.86 6.17
CA TRP A 93 5.43 21.34 7.07
C TRP A 93 6.05 22.42 7.96
N GLU A 94 6.28 23.59 7.37
CA GLU A 94 6.83 24.73 8.08
C GLU A 94 5.95 25.23 9.24
N SER A 95 4.64 25.02 9.16
CA SER A 95 3.71 25.41 10.22
C SER A 95 3.64 24.42 11.38
N ILE A 96 4.26 23.24 11.24
CA ILE A 96 4.29 22.23 12.31
C ILE A 96 5.30 22.66 13.38
N PRO A 97 4.89 22.71 14.65
CA PRO A 97 5.80 23.04 15.75
C PRO A 97 7.04 22.14 15.75
N GLN A 98 8.20 22.73 16.00
CA GLN A 98 9.47 21.98 16.03
C GLN A 98 9.43 20.81 17.02
N SER A 99 8.73 20.96 18.13
CA SER A 99 8.54 19.91 19.15
C SER A 99 7.76 18.68 18.66
N GLU A 100 6.96 18.82 17.58
CA GLU A 100 6.12 17.76 17.04
C GLU A 100 6.74 17.06 15.81
N ARG A 101 7.72 17.69 15.16
CA ARG A 101 8.29 17.20 13.90
C ARG A 101 8.88 15.80 14.01
N ALA A 102 9.57 15.49 15.10
CA ALA A 102 10.12 14.15 15.32
C ALA A 102 9.04 13.06 15.41
N PHE A 103 7.90 13.37 16.01
CA PHE A 103 6.74 12.49 16.07
C PHE A 103 6.16 12.25 14.66
N GLN A 104 6.00 13.33 13.89
CA GLN A 104 5.44 13.25 12.54
C GLN A 104 6.35 12.49 11.56
N THR A 105 7.67 12.71 11.64
CA THR A 105 8.64 12.00 10.79
C THR A 105 8.71 10.52 11.17
N ARG A 106 8.72 10.20 12.48
CA ARG A 106 8.78 8.82 12.94
C ARG A 106 7.58 7.99 12.49
N MET A 107 6.37 8.55 12.47
CA MET A 107 5.20 7.87 11.93
C MET A 107 5.37 7.48 10.46
N MET A 108 5.97 8.36 9.66
CA MET A 108 6.24 8.07 8.24
C MET A 108 7.37 7.07 8.05
N GLU A 109 8.40 7.09 8.90
CA GLU A 109 9.45 6.07 8.93
C GLU A 109 8.89 4.68 9.22
N VAL A 110 7.98 4.58 10.19
CA VAL A 110 7.26 3.35 10.53
C VAL A 110 6.43 2.86 9.34
N PHE A 111 5.67 3.74 8.70
CA PHE A 111 4.91 3.38 7.50
C PHE A 111 5.81 2.87 6.36
N ALA A 112 6.91 3.55 6.10
CA ALA A 112 7.85 3.15 5.05
C ALA A 112 8.47 1.76 5.33
N GLY A 113 8.85 1.50 6.58
CA GLY A 113 9.33 0.18 7.00
C GLY A 113 8.27 -0.91 6.88
N PHE A 114 7.01 -0.58 7.23
CA PHE A 114 5.88 -1.48 7.11
C PHE A 114 5.61 -1.89 5.66
N VAL A 115 5.67 -0.94 4.76
CA VAL A 115 5.49 -1.14 3.32
C VAL A 115 6.66 -1.95 2.72
N GLU A 116 7.92 -1.62 3.05
CA GLU A 116 9.08 -2.39 2.58
C GLU A 116 9.04 -3.84 3.05
N HIS A 117 8.62 -4.08 4.29
CA HIS A 117 8.45 -5.43 4.82
C HIS A 117 7.39 -6.21 4.04
N ALA A 118 6.25 -5.59 3.73
CA ALA A 118 5.21 -6.24 2.93
C ALA A 118 5.71 -6.60 1.53
N ASP A 119 6.44 -5.70 0.87
CA ASP A 119 7.04 -5.95 -0.44
C ASP A 119 8.04 -7.12 -0.40
N MET A 120 8.87 -7.19 0.64
CA MET A 120 9.78 -8.32 0.86
C MET A 120 9.04 -9.65 1.02
N GLU A 121 7.96 -9.67 1.80
CA GLU A 121 7.16 -10.88 2.02
C GLU A 121 6.42 -11.33 0.73
N ILE A 122 5.91 -10.41 -0.05
CA ILE A 122 5.35 -10.68 -1.39
C ILE A 122 6.45 -11.25 -2.30
N GLY A 123 7.65 -10.68 -2.25
CA GLY A 123 8.82 -11.17 -2.98
C GLY A 123 9.15 -12.64 -2.65
N ARG A 124 9.00 -13.07 -1.39
CA ARG A 124 9.17 -14.47 -0.97
C ARG A 124 8.15 -15.41 -1.63
N VAL A 125 6.89 -14.99 -1.68
CA VAL A 125 5.82 -15.77 -2.34
C VAL A 125 6.10 -15.91 -3.84
N LEU A 126 6.45 -14.81 -4.52
CA LEU A 126 6.80 -14.83 -5.95
C LEU A 126 8.06 -15.67 -6.23
N LYS A 127 9.06 -15.59 -5.35
CA LYS A 127 10.26 -16.42 -5.45
C LYS A 127 9.93 -17.92 -5.35
N THR A 128 8.98 -18.30 -4.51
CA THR A 128 8.52 -19.70 -4.40
C THR A 128 7.88 -20.18 -5.70
N ILE A 129 7.08 -19.35 -6.37
CA ILE A 129 6.50 -19.69 -7.69
C ILE A 129 7.62 -19.90 -8.72
N GLU A 130 8.67 -19.06 -8.68
CA GLU A 130 9.84 -19.20 -9.55
C GLU A 130 10.61 -20.48 -9.27
N ASP A 131 10.93 -20.76 -8.00
CA ASP A 131 11.68 -21.94 -7.57
C ASP A 131 10.92 -23.24 -7.90
N ASN A 132 9.60 -23.20 -7.89
CA ASN A 132 8.74 -24.29 -8.32
C ASN A 132 8.69 -24.47 -9.86
N GLY A 133 9.39 -23.63 -10.63
CA GLY A 133 9.42 -23.67 -12.10
C GLY A 133 8.09 -23.24 -12.75
N GLN A 134 7.24 -22.49 -12.04
CA GLN A 134 5.90 -22.12 -12.51
C GLN A 134 5.80 -20.67 -13.00
N LYS A 135 6.84 -19.85 -12.82
CA LYS A 135 6.86 -18.41 -13.13
C LYS A 135 6.45 -18.08 -14.57
N GLU A 136 6.98 -18.84 -15.53
CA GLU A 136 6.75 -18.58 -16.95
C GLU A 136 5.26 -18.63 -17.34
N ASN A 137 4.50 -19.52 -16.71
CA ASN A 137 3.08 -19.73 -16.97
C ASN A 137 2.18 -19.29 -15.81
N THR A 138 2.61 -18.32 -15.03
CA THR A 138 1.80 -17.71 -13.97
C THR A 138 1.51 -16.25 -14.33
N LEU A 139 0.23 -15.93 -14.45
CA LEU A 139 -0.25 -14.54 -14.57
C LEU A 139 -0.34 -13.92 -13.18
N VAL A 140 0.40 -12.84 -12.97
CA VAL A 140 0.43 -12.11 -11.70
C VAL A 140 -0.15 -10.71 -11.90
N PHE A 141 -1.14 -10.35 -11.10
CA PHE A 141 -1.58 -8.97 -10.90
C PHE A 141 -1.06 -8.50 -9.55
N PHE A 142 -0.21 -7.50 -9.55
CA PHE A 142 0.24 -6.82 -8.35
C PHE A 142 -0.45 -5.46 -8.27
N ILE A 143 -1.34 -5.29 -7.29
CA ILE A 143 -2.13 -4.09 -7.09
C ILE A 143 -1.68 -3.48 -5.78
N TRP A 144 -1.20 -2.24 -5.83
CA TRP A 144 -0.61 -1.58 -4.67
C TRP A 144 -1.63 -1.13 -3.61
N GLY A 145 -2.86 -1.17 -3.86
CA GLY A 145 -3.93 -0.80 -2.95
C GLY A 145 -5.26 -0.70 -3.67
N ASP A 146 -6.32 -0.71 -2.92
CA ASP A 146 -7.70 -0.66 -3.40
C ASP A 146 -8.24 0.76 -3.55
N ASN A 147 -7.55 1.73 -2.93
CA ASN A 147 -7.87 3.17 -2.97
C ASN A 147 -6.63 4.02 -2.70
N GLY A 148 -6.77 5.33 -2.77
CA GLY A 148 -5.72 6.26 -2.41
C GLY A 148 -5.32 6.20 -0.94
N SER A 149 -4.19 6.82 -0.59
CA SER A 149 -3.64 6.83 0.78
C SER A 149 -4.65 7.34 1.80
N SER A 150 -4.68 6.72 2.98
CA SER A 150 -5.61 7.08 4.06
C SER A 150 -5.17 8.34 4.80
N ALA A 151 -6.12 9.28 4.95
CA ALA A 151 -5.96 10.46 5.79
C ALA A 151 -6.59 10.28 7.19
N GLU A 152 -6.97 9.07 7.56
CA GLU A 152 -7.70 8.75 8.78
C GLU A 152 -6.89 9.03 10.05
N GLY A 153 -5.56 9.09 9.95
CA GLY A 153 -4.69 9.54 11.04
C GLY A 153 -4.82 11.03 11.41
N GLN A 154 -5.51 11.84 10.58
CA GLN A 154 -5.76 13.26 10.80
C GLN A 154 -4.45 14.04 11.03
N ASN A 155 -4.20 14.55 12.24
CA ASN A 155 -2.96 15.25 12.60
C ASN A 155 -1.81 14.30 12.99
N GLY A 156 -1.98 13.01 12.76
CA GLY A 156 -1.13 11.94 13.27
C GLY A 156 -1.69 11.37 14.57
N SER A 157 -1.76 10.06 14.70
CA SER A 157 -2.41 9.40 15.84
C SER A 157 -1.66 8.16 16.28
N ILE A 158 -1.56 7.94 17.58
CA ILE A 158 -1.13 6.68 18.19
C ILE A 158 -2.28 5.70 18.40
N SER A 159 -3.53 6.16 18.17
CA SER A 159 -4.73 5.33 18.14
C SER A 159 -5.63 5.80 17.00
N GLU A 160 -5.60 5.07 15.90
CA GLU A 160 -6.45 5.34 14.75
C GLU A 160 -7.93 5.29 15.11
N LEU A 161 -8.32 4.37 15.99
CA LEU A 161 -9.70 4.24 16.45
C LEU A 161 -10.20 5.52 17.13
N LEU A 162 -9.40 6.13 18.00
CA LEU A 162 -9.75 7.40 18.64
C LEU A 162 -9.83 8.53 17.64
N ALA A 163 -8.88 8.61 16.70
CA ALA A 163 -8.87 9.62 15.66
C ALA A 163 -10.12 9.53 14.77
N GLN A 164 -10.47 8.35 14.30
CA GLN A 164 -11.65 8.11 13.48
C GLN A 164 -12.95 8.44 14.19
N ASN A 165 -13.03 8.22 15.50
CA ASN A 165 -14.20 8.55 16.29
C ASN A 165 -14.23 10.01 16.77
N GLY A 166 -13.31 10.85 16.32
CA GLY A 166 -13.28 12.28 16.63
C GLY A 166 -12.98 12.58 18.11
N VAL A 167 -12.33 11.64 18.81
CA VAL A 167 -11.91 11.88 20.19
C VAL A 167 -10.78 12.89 20.18
N SER A 168 -11.09 14.10 20.66
CA SER A 168 -10.13 15.21 20.69
C SER A 168 -8.99 14.90 21.66
N ASN A 169 -7.78 14.95 21.15
CA ASN A 169 -6.54 14.97 21.92
C ASN A 169 -5.49 15.79 21.16
N THR A 170 -4.58 16.37 21.88
CA THR A 170 -3.47 17.13 21.27
C THR A 170 -2.32 16.19 20.92
N ILE A 171 -1.44 16.63 20.03
CA ILE A 171 -0.21 15.86 19.73
C ILE A 171 0.65 15.76 21.00
N GLN A 172 0.65 16.79 21.85
CA GLN A 172 1.35 16.78 23.13
C GLN A 172 0.81 15.73 24.09
N ASP A 173 -0.53 15.53 24.16
CA ASP A 173 -1.15 14.46 24.98
C ASP A 173 -0.75 13.08 24.45
N GLN A 174 -0.72 12.92 23.14
CA GLN A 174 -0.29 11.68 22.49
C GLN A 174 1.19 11.38 22.75
N MET A 175 2.07 12.38 22.63
CA MET A 175 3.48 12.24 22.94
C MET A 175 3.72 11.91 24.41
N ALA A 176 3.01 12.56 25.33
CA ALA A 176 3.09 12.26 26.75
C ALA A 176 2.59 10.84 27.09
N ALA A 177 1.60 10.35 26.37
CA ALA A 177 1.13 8.95 26.48
C ALA A 177 2.17 7.98 25.91
N LEU A 178 2.77 8.32 24.77
CA LEU A 178 3.79 7.53 24.09
C LEU A 178 5.07 7.38 24.96
N ASP A 179 5.47 8.45 25.66
CA ASP A 179 6.63 8.43 26.57
C ASP A 179 6.50 7.36 27.68
N LYS A 180 5.27 7.06 28.11
CA LYS A 180 5.01 6.02 29.13
C LYS A 180 5.20 4.60 28.63
N VAL A 181 5.23 4.38 27.31
CA VAL A 181 5.33 3.05 26.68
C VAL A 181 6.58 2.89 25.84
N GLY A 182 7.54 3.82 25.93
CA GLY A 182 8.85 3.72 25.26
C GLY A 182 9.18 4.84 24.28
N GLY A 183 8.37 5.91 24.25
CA GLY A 183 8.60 7.08 23.40
C GLY A 183 8.45 6.77 21.92
N LEU A 184 9.14 7.52 21.08
CA LEU A 184 9.04 7.37 19.60
C LEU A 184 9.43 5.96 19.09
N ASP A 185 10.25 5.25 19.84
CA ASP A 185 10.65 3.88 19.49
C ASP A 185 9.52 2.84 19.67
N ALA A 186 8.46 3.18 20.42
CA ALA A 186 7.28 2.33 20.56
C ALA A 186 6.33 2.39 19.35
N LEU A 187 6.47 3.42 18.49
CA LEU A 187 5.67 3.53 17.27
C LEU A 187 5.96 2.34 16.34
N GLY A 188 4.89 1.75 15.82
CA GLY A 188 4.94 0.51 15.05
C GLY A 188 4.82 -0.75 15.92
N GLY A 189 4.92 -0.63 17.24
CA GLY A 189 4.79 -1.74 18.17
C GLY A 189 3.34 -2.20 18.36
N PRO A 190 3.14 -3.39 18.96
CA PRO A 190 1.84 -4.07 19.03
C PRO A 190 0.85 -3.43 20.01
N PHE A 191 1.27 -2.46 20.80
CA PHE A 191 0.42 -1.76 21.78
C PHE A 191 -0.17 -0.45 21.27
N LEU A 192 0.15 -0.07 20.02
CA LEU A 192 -0.28 1.17 19.41
C LEU A 192 -1.00 0.90 18.10
N GLU A 193 -2.02 1.72 17.82
CA GLU A 193 -2.75 1.71 16.55
C GLU A 193 -2.39 2.97 15.76
N ASN A 194 -1.09 3.16 15.52
CA ASN A 194 -0.59 4.40 14.93
C ASN A 194 -0.92 4.54 13.44
N ASN A 195 -1.26 5.76 13.06
CA ASN A 195 -1.44 6.19 11.68
C ASN A 195 -0.82 7.58 11.47
N TYR A 196 -0.21 7.79 10.33
CA TYR A 196 0.51 9.01 9.99
C TYR A 196 -0.45 10.21 9.76
N HIS A 197 0.13 11.41 9.76
CA HIS A 197 -0.58 12.65 9.45
C HIS A 197 -1.19 12.64 8.03
N ALA A 198 -2.39 13.19 7.87
CA ALA A 198 -3.10 13.29 6.59
C ALA A 198 -2.28 13.94 5.48
N SER A 199 -1.36 14.87 5.81
CA SER A 199 -0.46 15.46 4.83
C SER A 199 0.58 14.50 4.28
N TRP A 200 0.98 13.45 5.03
CA TRP A 200 1.77 12.35 4.49
C TRP A 200 0.96 11.51 3.50
N ALA A 201 -0.33 11.26 3.79
CA ALA A 201 -1.23 10.60 2.86
C ALA A 201 -1.35 11.36 1.54
N TRP A 202 -1.55 12.68 1.62
CA TRP A 202 -1.57 13.54 0.43
C TRP A 202 -0.24 13.52 -0.33
N ALA A 203 0.88 13.55 0.36
CA ALA A 203 2.20 13.45 -0.26
C ALA A 203 2.40 12.09 -0.94
N GLY A 204 1.89 11.01 -0.37
CA GLY A 204 1.88 9.66 -0.96
C GLY A 204 1.04 9.56 -2.24
N ASN A 205 0.02 10.40 -2.42
CA ASN A 205 -0.84 10.44 -3.61
C ASN A 205 -0.32 11.36 -4.73
N THR A 206 0.94 11.74 -4.72
CA THR A 206 1.53 12.57 -5.78
C THR A 206 1.31 11.95 -7.17
N PRO A 207 0.87 12.71 -8.17
CA PRO A 207 0.70 14.17 -8.23
C PRO A 207 -0.72 14.64 -7.92
N PHE A 208 -1.60 13.75 -7.49
CA PHE A 208 -3.04 13.97 -7.42
C PHE A 208 -3.46 14.82 -6.21
N LYS A 209 -4.66 15.34 -6.30
CA LYS A 209 -5.36 16.01 -5.22
C LYS A 209 -6.17 15.00 -4.40
N TYR A 210 -6.31 15.24 -3.11
CA TYR A 210 -7.08 14.45 -2.16
C TYR A 210 -6.50 13.04 -1.86
N THR A 211 -7.26 12.27 -1.10
CA THR A 211 -6.88 10.98 -0.49
C THR A 211 -8.07 10.03 -0.51
N LYS A 212 -7.95 8.85 0.06
CA LYS A 212 -9.02 7.87 0.32
C LYS A 212 -10.33 8.59 0.69
N LEU A 213 -11.48 8.01 0.40
CA LEU A 213 -12.86 8.49 0.54
C LEU A 213 -13.31 9.49 -0.52
N ILE A 214 -12.42 10.18 -1.23
CA ILE A 214 -12.80 11.18 -2.22
C ILE A 214 -12.84 10.55 -3.62
N ALA A 215 -13.90 9.81 -3.90
CA ALA A 215 -14.06 9.03 -5.13
C ALA A 215 -14.08 9.87 -6.44
N SER A 216 -14.37 11.17 -6.34
CA SER A 216 -14.40 12.10 -7.48
C SER A 216 -13.01 12.57 -7.93
N HIS A 217 -11.92 12.14 -7.26
CA HIS A 217 -10.56 12.57 -7.55
C HIS A 217 -9.59 11.39 -7.55
N PHE A 218 -8.60 11.43 -8.43
CA PHE A 218 -7.61 10.38 -8.59
C PHE A 218 -6.78 10.10 -7.34
N GLY A 219 -6.58 11.08 -6.46
CA GLY A 219 -5.94 10.84 -5.16
C GLY A 219 -6.73 9.90 -4.25
N GLY A 220 -8.03 9.72 -4.49
CA GLY A 220 -8.87 8.76 -3.77
C GLY A 220 -8.99 7.39 -4.46
N THR A 221 -8.73 7.32 -5.78
CA THR A 221 -9.14 6.15 -6.58
C THR A 221 -8.04 5.57 -7.46
N GLN A 222 -7.00 6.32 -7.81
CA GLN A 222 -5.97 5.82 -8.74
C GLN A 222 -4.79 5.22 -8.01
N ASN A 223 -4.57 3.92 -8.24
CA ASN A 223 -3.43 3.17 -7.74
C ASN A 223 -2.64 2.52 -8.87
N MET A 224 -1.44 2.08 -8.56
CA MET A 224 -0.61 1.33 -9.49
C MET A 224 -1.04 -0.13 -9.57
N MET A 225 -0.98 -0.66 -10.79
CA MET A 225 -1.06 -2.09 -11.05
C MET A 225 0.11 -2.52 -11.92
N VAL A 226 0.72 -3.63 -11.58
CA VAL A 226 1.73 -4.30 -12.41
C VAL A 226 1.19 -5.65 -12.82
N VAL A 227 1.30 -5.97 -14.11
CA VAL A 227 0.92 -7.27 -14.64
C VAL A 227 2.16 -7.97 -15.17
N SER A 228 2.37 -9.22 -14.75
CA SER A 228 3.48 -10.05 -15.21
C SER A 228 2.99 -11.43 -15.62
N TRP A 229 3.33 -11.81 -16.85
CA TRP A 229 3.06 -13.16 -17.38
C TRP A 229 4.06 -13.46 -18.50
N PRO A 230 5.26 -13.98 -18.18
CA PRO A 230 6.35 -14.11 -19.16
C PRO A 230 5.96 -14.88 -20.43
N LYS A 231 5.17 -15.96 -20.30
CA LYS A 231 4.70 -16.76 -21.44
C LYS A 231 3.71 -16.01 -22.36
N GLY A 232 2.90 -15.10 -21.79
CA GLY A 232 1.81 -14.43 -22.52
C GLY A 232 2.05 -12.96 -22.85
N ILE A 233 2.92 -12.28 -22.10
CA ILE A 233 3.15 -10.84 -22.22
C ILE A 233 4.64 -10.58 -22.38
N LYS A 234 5.03 -9.95 -23.50
CA LYS A 234 6.39 -9.47 -23.67
C LYS A 234 6.66 -8.32 -22.70
N ALA A 235 7.64 -8.51 -21.82
CA ALA A 235 8.05 -7.47 -20.89
C ALA A 235 8.60 -6.23 -21.63
N ASP A 236 8.13 -5.07 -21.22
CA ASP A 236 8.69 -3.79 -21.65
C ASP A 236 8.75 -2.81 -20.46
N LYS A 237 9.37 -1.65 -20.66
CA LYS A 237 9.49 -0.60 -19.64
C LYS A 237 8.52 0.56 -19.86
N ILE A 238 7.46 0.34 -20.65
CA ILE A 238 6.51 1.40 -21.02
C ILE A 238 5.41 1.44 -19.98
N TYR A 239 5.25 2.60 -19.33
CA TYR A 239 4.11 2.84 -18.46
C TYR A 239 2.84 3.01 -19.30
N ARG A 240 1.83 2.18 -19.00
CA ARG A 240 0.54 2.24 -19.68
C ARG A 240 -0.29 3.37 -19.10
N GLN A 241 -0.86 4.20 -19.97
CA GLN A 241 -1.73 5.32 -19.62
C GLN A 241 -3.20 5.00 -19.83
N GLN A 242 -3.50 3.80 -20.27
CA GLN A 242 -4.86 3.34 -20.50
C GLN A 242 -5.61 3.23 -19.16
N PHE A 243 -6.86 3.66 -19.15
CA PHE A 243 -7.73 3.51 -18.00
C PHE A 243 -8.06 2.03 -17.78
N HIS A 244 -7.95 1.59 -16.54
CA HIS A 244 -8.36 0.27 -16.08
C HIS A 244 -9.17 0.41 -14.80
N HIS A 245 -10.07 -0.52 -14.57
CA HIS A 245 -10.82 -0.64 -13.33
C HIS A 245 -10.61 -2.02 -12.72
N VAL A 246 -10.75 -2.15 -11.40
CA VAL A 246 -10.60 -3.45 -10.72
C VAL A 246 -11.58 -4.51 -11.26
N ASN A 247 -12.73 -4.09 -11.79
CA ASN A 247 -13.71 -4.98 -12.42
C ASN A 247 -13.19 -5.63 -13.72
N ASP A 248 -12.11 -5.11 -14.32
CA ASP A 248 -11.52 -5.69 -15.55
C ASP A 248 -10.70 -6.95 -15.26
N ILE A 249 -10.32 -7.21 -14.00
CA ILE A 249 -9.44 -8.32 -13.61
C ILE A 249 -10.12 -9.66 -13.85
N VAL A 250 -11.34 -9.84 -13.36
CA VAL A 250 -12.06 -11.13 -13.49
C VAL A 250 -12.39 -11.47 -14.94
N PRO A 251 -12.94 -10.54 -15.77
CA PRO A 251 -13.09 -10.76 -17.19
C PRO A 251 -11.77 -11.12 -17.90
N THR A 252 -10.67 -10.45 -17.55
CA THR A 252 -9.35 -10.75 -18.10
C THR A 252 -8.91 -12.18 -17.76
N ILE A 253 -9.15 -12.64 -16.53
CA ILE A 253 -8.85 -14.02 -16.12
C ILE A 253 -9.69 -15.00 -16.92
N TYR A 254 -10.97 -14.75 -17.12
CA TYR A 254 -11.84 -15.62 -17.93
C TYR A 254 -11.35 -15.70 -19.38
N ASP A 255 -11.00 -14.55 -19.99
CA ASP A 255 -10.51 -14.50 -21.36
C ASP A 255 -9.20 -15.28 -21.52
N VAL A 256 -8.21 -15.02 -20.66
CA VAL A 256 -6.90 -15.70 -20.68
C VAL A 256 -7.03 -17.22 -20.49
N LEU A 257 -7.97 -17.68 -19.68
CA LEU A 257 -8.22 -19.09 -19.42
C LEU A 257 -9.21 -19.73 -20.41
N ASN A 258 -9.75 -18.95 -21.35
CA ASN A 258 -10.83 -19.36 -22.27
C ASN A 258 -12.03 -19.96 -21.54
N ILE A 259 -12.43 -19.32 -20.43
CA ILE A 259 -13.59 -19.70 -19.61
C ILE A 259 -14.77 -18.80 -19.97
N THR A 260 -15.89 -19.40 -20.33
CA THR A 260 -17.14 -18.66 -20.48
C THR A 260 -17.65 -18.23 -19.10
N ALA A 261 -17.87 -16.93 -18.92
CA ALA A 261 -18.41 -16.41 -17.66
C ALA A 261 -19.76 -17.07 -17.32
N PRO A 262 -19.96 -17.52 -16.08
CA PRO A 262 -21.21 -18.16 -15.68
C PRO A 262 -22.35 -17.13 -15.68
N LYS A 263 -23.50 -17.51 -16.23
CA LYS A 263 -24.72 -16.68 -16.22
C LYS A 263 -25.44 -16.71 -14.87
N VAL A 264 -25.26 -17.78 -14.12
CA VAL A 264 -25.89 -17.96 -12.80
C VAL A 264 -24.82 -18.49 -11.83
N VAL A 265 -24.68 -17.88 -10.67
CA VAL A 265 -23.81 -18.32 -9.59
C VAL A 265 -24.63 -18.47 -8.31
N ASN A 266 -24.63 -19.66 -7.69
CA ASN A 266 -25.39 -19.97 -6.49
C ASN A 266 -26.90 -19.61 -6.60
N GLY A 267 -27.48 -19.83 -7.78
CA GLY A 267 -28.89 -19.52 -8.06
C GLY A 267 -29.18 -18.03 -8.36
N ILE A 268 -28.17 -17.19 -8.38
CA ILE A 268 -28.31 -15.73 -8.65
C ILE A 268 -27.84 -15.46 -10.08
N GLU A 269 -28.69 -14.84 -10.88
CA GLU A 269 -28.35 -14.39 -12.22
C GLU A 269 -27.27 -13.30 -12.15
N GLN A 270 -26.23 -13.44 -12.97
CA GLN A 270 -25.09 -12.51 -13.00
C GLN A 270 -25.30 -11.41 -14.03
N MET A 271 -24.85 -10.21 -13.72
CA MET A 271 -24.82 -9.13 -14.70
C MET A 271 -23.90 -9.50 -15.87
N LYS A 272 -24.29 -9.09 -17.06
CA LYS A 272 -23.48 -9.29 -18.26
C LYS A 272 -22.14 -8.57 -18.11
N ILE A 273 -21.07 -9.24 -18.47
CA ILE A 273 -19.75 -8.63 -18.64
C ILE A 273 -19.75 -8.00 -20.04
N ASP A 274 -19.53 -6.68 -20.10
CA ASP A 274 -19.47 -5.88 -21.35
C ASP A 274 -18.08 -5.94 -21.97
#